data_9abc00bb06fb4507ed58f82ad35131f7
#
_entry.id   9abc00bb06fb4507ed58f82ad35131f7
#
_cell.length_a   1.000
_cell.length_b   1.000
_cell.length_c   1.000
_cell.angle_alpha   90.00
_cell.angle_beta   90.00
_cell.angle_gamma   90.00
#
_symmetry.space_group_name_H-M   'P 1'
#
loop_
_entity.id
_entity.type
_entity.pdbx_description
1 polymer ?
#
loop_
_entity_poly.entity_id
_entity_poly.type
_entity_poly.pdbx_seq_one_letter_code
_entity_poly.pdbx_strand_id
1 'polypeptide(L)'
;MHTHCALHKIFFAIVLAACVSCSTVGQENPAYNKETEDKIKQVENNLSEWIQVVDSVNTYNLQQRMEYFKIRALSIAVIHDHKIEWARGYGVMDTSTRQPVTVQTLFQAGSISKSLNAMGVLKLAQDKKLDLYTDINTYLRSWKFPYDSVSKGKKITIANLLSHTAGLSLHGFPGYKRGDTIPTLPEILDGKHPANTEPVRSQFEPGLRFQYSGGGTTISQLIVQDVTHEPYDVYMWNNVLKPLGMTMSSYTQPPSKEKEKFLATAYRADGKEVEGKYHIYPEQAAAGLWTNPTDLAKYIIETQLSLQGKSNKVLSQEMTKLRLTPYIDSSAAFGVFIEEHGGEKYFGHNGADEGFVSVYKGSFDSGDGVVVMVNSDNGAILGEVMNSVATVYGWKDFYKPVVKKIVSISDTLFDTYAGKYFLEGDTFSISKKGSDYFLIVDNVQSFKINFSSYVEFFSTQIPIIFTFEKDEQGKVKDIYFKQGTQELRARRMKNQ
;
A
#
# COMPACT_ATOMS: atom_id res chain seq x y z
N MET A 1 64.81 22.72 -72.62
CA MET A 1 64.85 24.04 -71.94
C MET A 1 63.61 24.17 -71.06
N HIS A 2 63.85 24.40 -69.80
CA HIS A 2 62.92 24.77 -68.70
C HIS A 2 61.97 23.75 -68.17
N THR A 3 62.42 23.20 -67.11
CA THR A 3 61.75 22.54 -66.00
C THR A 3 60.73 23.43 -65.30
N HIS A 4 59.59 22.89 -64.98
CA HIS A 4 58.75 23.41 -63.89
C HIS A 4 58.26 22.30 -62.97
N CYS A 5 58.76 22.41 -61.76
CA CYS A 5 58.40 21.59 -60.60
C CYS A 5 57.06 22.03 -60.06
N ALA A 6 56.11 21.14 -59.95
CA ALA A 6 54.82 21.43 -59.32
C ALA A 6 54.78 20.75 -57.93
N LEU A 7 54.77 21.60 -56.90
CA LEU A 7 54.52 21.18 -55.49
C LEU A 7 53.04 20.73 -55.27
N HIS A 8 52.88 19.52 -54.91
CA HIS A 8 51.61 19.04 -54.44
C HIS A 8 51.42 19.39 -52.93
N LYS A 9 50.49 20.27 -52.67
CA LYS A 9 50.01 20.54 -51.31
C LYS A 9 48.98 19.49 -50.93
N ILE A 10 49.30 18.61 -49.99
CA ILE A 10 48.38 17.66 -49.36
C ILE A 10 47.66 18.40 -48.23
N PHE A 11 46.35 18.63 -48.41
CA PHE A 11 45.47 19.11 -47.37
C PHE A 11 45.02 17.90 -46.53
N PHE A 12 45.49 17.79 -45.30
CA PHE A 12 44.96 16.86 -44.29
C PHE A 12 43.71 17.49 -43.70
N ALA A 13 42.52 17.02 -44.08
CA ALA A 13 41.27 17.37 -43.42
C ALA A 13 41.18 16.51 -42.15
N ILE A 14 41.40 17.12 -40.99
CA ILE A 14 41.10 16.53 -39.70
C ILE A 14 39.57 16.59 -39.50
N VAL A 15 38.90 15.48 -39.71
CA VAL A 15 37.49 15.30 -39.30
C VAL A 15 37.48 15.09 -37.79
N LEU A 16 37.21 16.14 -37.03
CA LEU A 16 36.86 16.02 -35.61
C LEU A 16 35.49 15.34 -35.54
N ALA A 17 35.49 14.03 -35.31
CA ALA A 17 34.28 13.31 -34.87
C ALA A 17 33.98 13.76 -33.45
N ALA A 18 33.08 14.73 -33.30
CA ALA A 18 32.46 15.03 -32.01
C ALA A 18 31.60 13.82 -31.62
N CYS A 19 32.17 12.94 -30.83
CA CYS A 19 31.36 11.96 -30.07
C CYS A 19 30.46 12.74 -29.13
N VAL A 20 29.24 13.05 -29.60
CA VAL A 20 28.16 13.42 -28.69
C VAL A 20 27.85 12.18 -27.88
N SER A 21 28.53 12.06 -26.74
CA SER A 21 28.15 11.12 -25.69
C SER A 21 26.75 11.55 -25.24
N CYS A 22 25.73 10.91 -25.80
CA CYS A 22 24.39 10.96 -25.26
C CYS A 22 24.47 10.22 -23.92
N SER A 23 24.85 10.96 -22.88
CA SER A 23 24.70 10.50 -21.51
C SER A 23 23.21 10.31 -21.30
N THR A 24 22.76 9.07 -21.42
CA THR A 24 21.50 8.63 -20.83
C THR A 24 21.67 8.89 -19.35
N VAL A 25 21.07 9.98 -18.85
CA VAL A 25 20.95 10.26 -17.45
C VAL A 25 19.91 9.26 -16.88
N GLY A 26 20.32 8.01 -16.78
CA GLY A 26 19.76 7.09 -15.84
C GLY A 26 20.31 7.53 -14.49
N GLN A 27 19.49 8.16 -13.67
CA GLN A 27 19.92 8.54 -12.34
C GLN A 27 20.10 7.22 -11.56
N GLU A 28 21.35 6.83 -11.34
CA GLU A 28 21.70 5.66 -10.57
C GLU A 28 21.19 5.80 -9.13
N ASN A 29 21.00 4.68 -8.43
CA ASN A 29 20.72 4.72 -6.99
C ASN A 29 21.84 5.51 -6.28
N PRO A 30 21.52 6.30 -5.24
CA PRO A 30 22.51 7.03 -4.48
C PRO A 30 23.60 6.10 -3.93
N ALA A 31 24.86 6.55 -3.95
CA ALA A 31 25.96 5.89 -3.26
C ALA A 31 25.98 6.34 -1.81
N TYR A 32 26.18 5.41 -0.89
CA TYR A 32 26.22 5.68 0.55
C TYR A 32 27.62 5.38 1.11
N ASN A 33 27.87 5.83 2.34
CA ASN A 33 29.08 5.45 3.06
C ASN A 33 29.08 3.93 3.35
N LYS A 34 30.25 3.39 3.74
CA LYS A 34 30.41 1.97 3.95
C LYS A 34 29.45 1.39 5.01
N GLU A 35 29.22 2.09 6.10
CA GLU A 35 28.35 1.63 7.19
C GLU A 35 26.89 1.46 6.68
N THR A 36 26.37 2.48 5.98
CA THR A 36 25.04 2.42 5.37
C THR A 36 24.95 1.34 4.30
N GLU A 37 25.99 1.18 3.46
CA GLU A 37 26.03 0.09 2.45
C GLU A 37 26.04 -1.30 3.11
N ASP A 38 26.73 -1.48 4.23
CA ASP A 38 26.74 -2.72 4.98
C ASP A 38 25.35 -3.02 5.59
N LYS A 39 24.62 -2.01 6.11
CA LYS A 39 23.22 -2.16 6.56
C LYS A 39 22.27 -2.50 5.40
N ILE A 40 22.42 -1.84 4.25
CA ILE A 40 21.63 -2.16 3.06
C ILE A 40 21.80 -3.63 2.69
N LYS A 41 23.04 -4.12 2.61
CA LYS A 41 23.34 -5.53 2.31
C LYS A 41 22.74 -6.48 3.35
N GLN A 42 22.76 -6.11 4.64
CA GLN A 42 22.11 -6.90 5.68
C GLN A 42 20.59 -6.97 5.43
N VAL A 43 19.93 -5.84 5.14
CA VAL A 43 18.50 -5.83 4.80
C VAL A 43 18.23 -6.70 3.57
N GLU A 44 19.01 -6.56 2.50
CA GLU A 44 18.86 -7.32 1.25
C GLU A 44 19.02 -8.84 1.42
N ASN A 45 19.71 -9.31 2.46
CA ASN A 45 20.04 -10.73 2.66
C ASN A 45 19.36 -11.34 3.91
N ASN A 46 18.44 -10.63 4.55
CA ASN A 46 17.80 -11.08 5.77
C ASN A 46 16.27 -11.03 5.70
N LEU A 47 15.69 -11.16 4.49
CA LEU A 47 14.23 -11.21 4.34
C LEU A 47 13.71 -12.46 5.05
N SER A 48 12.63 -12.33 5.79
CA SER A 48 12.08 -13.42 6.61
C SER A 48 10.57 -13.37 6.69
N GLU A 49 9.95 -14.54 6.60
CA GLU A 49 8.51 -14.72 6.75
C GLU A 49 8.09 -14.66 8.25
N TRP A 50 6.84 -14.29 8.51
CA TRP A 50 6.28 -14.28 9.87
C TRP A 50 6.20 -15.67 10.50
N ILE A 51 5.99 -16.70 9.69
CA ILE A 51 5.93 -18.08 10.15
C ILE A 51 7.15 -18.79 9.58
N GLN A 52 8.04 -19.23 10.46
CA GLN A 52 9.24 -19.96 10.13
C GLN A 52 9.06 -21.45 10.39
N VAL A 53 9.70 -22.28 9.59
CA VAL A 53 9.65 -23.73 9.74
C VAL A 53 10.95 -24.23 10.36
N VAL A 54 10.83 -25.08 11.39
CA VAL A 54 12.00 -25.73 12.02
C VAL A 54 12.82 -26.49 10.97
N ASP A 55 14.13 -26.39 11.05
CA ASP A 55 15.09 -27.09 10.18
C ASP A 55 14.97 -26.70 8.67
N SER A 56 14.42 -25.53 8.38
CA SER A 56 14.36 -24.99 7.02
C SER A 56 15.14 -23.67 6.87
N VAL A 57 15.34 -23.23 5.62
CA VAL A 57 15.87 -21.90 5.32
C VAL A 57 14.77 -20.89 5.66
N ASN A 58 15.08 -19.97 6.57
CA ASN A 58 14.13 -18.95 7.05
C ASN A 58 14.57 -17.51 6.73
N THR A 59 15.74 -17.33 6.08
CA THR A 59 16.24 -16.03 5.59
C THR A 59 16.53 -16.12 4.11
N TYR A 60 16.16 -15.08 3.39
CA TYR A 60 16.21 -15.03 1.93
C TYR A 60 16.89 -13.76 1.43
N ASN A 61 17.44 -13.83 0.22
CA ASN A 61 17.94 -12.68 -0.50
C ASN A 61 16.80 -11.96 -1.24
N LEU A 62 16.84 -10.63 -1.25
CA LEU A 62 15.81 -9.77 -1.87
C LEU A 62 15.59 -10.11 -3.35
N GLN A 63 16.66 -10.27 -4.13
CA GLN A 63 16.55 -10.58 -5.57
C GLN A 63 15.87 -11.94 -5.79
N GLN A 64 16.23 -12.95 -5.02
CA GLN A 64 15.60 -14.29 -5.08
C GLN A 64 14.11 -14.21 -4.74
N ARG A 65 13.72 -13.39 -3.74
CA ARG A 65 12.31 -13.22 -3.38
C ARG A 65 11.53 -12.43 -4.45
N MET A 66 12.14 -11.42 -5.06
CA MET A 66 11.53 -10.71 -6.20
C MET A 66 11.25 -11.68 -7.37
N GLU A 67 12.20 -12.57 -7.69
CA GLU A 67 12.02 -13.59 -8.74
C GLU A 67 10.93 -14.59 -8.36
N TYR A 68 10.94 -15.11 -7.13
CA TYR A 68 9.95 -16.06 -6.61
C TYR A 68 8.53 -15.49 -6.67
N PHE A 69 8.32 -14.23 -6.26
CA PHE A 69 7.03 -13.54 -6.28
C PHE A 69 6.72 -12.88 -7.63
N LYS A 70 7.60 -12.99 -8.64
CA LYS A 70 7.46 -12.37 -9.97
C LYS A 70 7.34 -10.84 -9.92
N ILE A 71 7.97 -10.20 -8.96
CA ILE A 71 7.99 -8.76 -8.81
C ILE A 71 9.04 -8.17 -9.74
N ARG A 72 8.65 -7.22 -10.60
CA ARG A 72 9.53 -6.60 -11.59
C ARG A 72 10.26 -5.37 -11.05
N ALA A 73 9.57 -4.59 -10.23
CA ALA A 73 10.11 -3.38 -9.59
C ALA A 73 9.79 -3.38 -8.10
N LEU A 74 10.78 -3.04 -7.30
CA LEU A 74 10.64 -2.81 -5.87
C LEU A 74 11.45 -1.55 -5.51
N SER A 75 10.92 -0.70 -4.63
CA SER A 75 11.63 0.46 -4.10
C SER A 75 11.44 0.57 -2.60
N ILE A 76 12.53 0.88 -1.89
CA ILE A 76 12.58 0.96 -0.42
C ILE A 76 13.12 2.33 -0.03
N ALA A 77 12.58 2.90 1.04
CA ALA A 77 13.24 3.97 1.81
C ALA A 77 13.21 3.60 3.30
N VAL A 78 14.34 3.71 3.95
CA VAL A 78 14.48 3.49 5.39
C VAL A 78 14.78 4.81 6.08
N ILE A 79 14.05 5.07 7.15
CA ILE A 79 14.16 6.22 8.00
C ILE A 79 14.79 5.76 9.31
N HIS A 80 15.82 6.48 9.75
CA HIS A 80 16.46 6.29 11.04
C HIS A 80 16.80 7.66 11.63
N ASP A 81 16.54 7.84 12.93
CA ASP A 81 16.76 9.11 13.64
C ASP A 81 16.14 10.32 12.89
N HIS A 82 14.88 10.19 12.44
CA HIS A 82 14.11 11.22 11.71
C HIS A 82 14.76 11.70 10.41
N LYS A 83 15.56 10.84 9.76
CA LYS A 83 16.21 11.12 8.48
C LYS A 83 16.06 9.94 7.54
N ILE A 84 15.99 10.20 6.25
CA ILE A 84 16.15 9.14 5.25
C ILE A 84 17.61 8.69 5.34
N GLU A 85 17.84 7.50 5.89
CA GLU A 85 19.19 6.95 5.97
C GLU A 85 19.62 6.41 4.60
N TRP A 86 18.70 5.74 3.91
CA TRP A 86 18.91 5.33 2.52
C TRP A 86 17.58 5.11 1.79
N ALA A 87 17.65 5.19 0.47
CA ALA A 87 16.59 4.78 -0.44
C ALA A 87 17.19 4.09 -1.67
N ARG A 88 16.55 3.01 -2.15
CA ARG A 88 17.06 2.22 -3.28
C ARG A 88 15.93 1.60 -4.09
N GLY A 89 16.09 1.61 -5.42
CA GLY A 89 15.23 0.89 -6.35
C GLY A 89 15.90 -0.39 -6.85
N TYR A 90 15.10 -1.43 -7.11
CA TYR A 90 15.52 -2.74 -7.55
C TYR A 90 14.67 -3.21 -8.73
N GLY A 91 15.31 -3.90 -9.67
CA GLY A 91 14.66 -4.43 -10.85
C GLY A 91 14.39 -3.39 -11.94
N VAL A 92 13.34 -3.59 -12.73
CA VAL A 92 12.98 -2.75 -13.88
C VAL A 92 11.55 -2.21 -13.73
N MET A 93 11.38 -0.93 -14.01
CA MET A 93 10.07 -0.28 -13.91
C MET A 93 9.12 -0.70 -15.03
N ASP A 94 9.67 -1.17 -16.16
CA ASP A 94 8.94 -1.66 -17.33
C ASP A 94 9.75 -2.74 -18.03
N THR A 95 9.18 -3.92 -18.23
CA THR A 95 9.88 -5.06 -18.84
C THR A 95 10.13 -4.87 -20.34
N SER A 96 9.32 -4.07 -21.02
CA SER A 96 9.45 -3.80 -22.45
C SER A 96 10.62 -2.87 -22.77
N THR A 97 10.83 -1.86 -21.93
CA THR A 97 11.93 -0.87 -22.06
C THR A 97 13.18 -1.26 -21.28
N ARG A 98 13.04 -2.18 -20.32
CA ARG A 98 14.10 -2.58 -19.36
C ARG A 98 14.69 -1.42 -18.57
N GLN A 99 13.93 -0.34 -18.41
CA GLN A 99 14.34 0.84 -17.67
C GLN A 99 14.51 0.48 -16.18
N PRO A 100 15.67 0.76 -15.55
CA PRO A 100 15.90 0.40 -14.16
C PRO A 100 15.01 1.21 -13.21
N VAL A 101 14.67 0.63 -12.07
CA VAL A 101 14.03 1.33 -10.97
C VAL A 101 15.05 2.24 -10.29
N THR A 102 14.65 3.46 -10.02
CA THR A 102 15.44 4.44 -9.28
C THR A 102 14.64 4.98 -8.10
N VAL A 103 15.26 5.76 -7.22
CA VAL A 103 14.59 6.45 -6.10
C VAL A 103 13.53 7.47 -6.56
N GLN A 104 13.50 7.80 -7.86
CA GLN A 104 12.52 8.70 -8.47
C GLN A 104 11.36 7.95 -9.16
N THR A 105 11.46 6.63 -9.32
CA THR A 105 10.39 5.83 -9.94
C THR A 105 9.11 5.97 -9.13
N LEU A 106 8.02 6.29 -9.83
CA LEU A 106 6.71 6.51 -9.24
C LEU A 106 5.86 5.24 -9.34
N PHE A 107 5.18 4.93 -8.25
CA PHE A 107 4.22 3.85 -8.11
C PHE A 107 2.86 4.42 -7.72
N GLN A 108 1.77 3.74 -8.06
CA GLN A 108 0.48 4.03 -7.45
C GLN A 108 0.51 3.58 -5.99
N ALA A 109 0.14 4.49 -5.10
CA ALA A 109 0.21 4.26 -3.66
C ALA A 109 -1.07 3.61 -3.11
N GLY A 110 -2.11 3.49 -3.93
CA GLY A 110 -3.40 2.97 -3.53
C GLY A 110 -3.92 3.69 -2.28
N SER A 111 -4.37 2.93 -1.33
CA SER A 111 -4.98 3.45 -0.09
C SER A 111 -4.05 4.28 0.81
N ILE A 112 -2.74 4.31 0.58
CA ILE A 112 -1.85 5.28 1.25
C ILE A 112 -2.27 6.73 0.91
N SER A 113 -2.96 6.94 -0.20
CA SER A 113 -3.60 8.20 -0.56
C SER A 113 -4.44 8.80 0.57
N LYS A 114 -5.14 7.95 1.33
CA LYS A 114 -6.01 8.34 2.46
C LYS A 114 -5.24 9.03 3.59
N SER A 115 -3.99 8.61 3.79
CA SER A 115 -3.15 9.16 4.85
C SER A 115 -2.81 10.63 4.61
N LEU A 116 -2.49 10.98 3.36
CA LEU A 116 -2.21 12.36 2.97
C LEU A 116 -3.50 13.16 2.78
N ASN A 117 -4.57 12.53 2.28
CA ASN A 117 -5.92 13.14 2.26
C ASN A 117 -6.34 13.61 3.65
N ALA A 118 -6.21 12.75 4.66
CA ALA A 118 -6.55 13.12 6.04
C ALA A 118 -5.73 14.33 6.52
N MET A 119 -4.44 14.41 6.16
CA MET A 119 -3.61 15.58 6.47
C MET A 119 -4.16 16.85 5.80
N GLY A 120 -4.59 16.77 4.54
CA GLY A 120 -5.21 17.89 3.82
C GLY A 120 -6.55 18.33 4.42
N VAL A 121 -7.41 17.38 4.78
CA VAL A 121 -8.70 17.67 5.44
C VAL A 121 -8.49 18.29 6.83
N LEU A 122 -7.55 17.76 7.61
CA LEU A 122 -7.21 18.32 8.93
C LEU A 122 -6.57 19.70 8.82
N LYS A 123 -5.88 20.01 7.74
CA LYS A 123 -5.39 21.36 7.46
C LYS A 123 -6.55 22.35 7.32
N LEU A 124 -7.63 21.96 6.63
CA LEU A 124 -8.86 22.80 6.56
C LEU A 124 -9.51 22.99 7.93
N ALA A 125 -9.51 21.95 8.77
CA ALA A 125 -10.03 22.06 10.14
C ALA A 125 -9.16 22.99 10.99
N GLN A 126 -7.84 22.86 10.91
CA GLN A 126 -6.88 23.72 11.58
C GLN A 126 -7.05 25.19 11.16
N ASP A 127 -7.32 25.45 9.88
CA ASP A 127 -7.58 26.77 9.31
C ASP A 127 -9.01 27.27 9.56
N LYS A 128 -9.80 26.53 10.36
CA LYS A 128 -11.21 26.84 10.72
C LYS A 128 -12.14 26.96 9.52
N LYS A 129 -11.83 26.30 8.41
CA LYS A 129 -12.68 26.24 7.20
C LYS A 129 -13.76 25.18 7.29
N LEU A 130 -13.56 24.18 8.17
CA LEU A 130 -14.53 23.13 8.50
C LEU A 130 -14.37 22.70 9.95
N ASP A 131 -15.42 22.05 10.48
CA ASP A 131 -15.44 21.39 11.78
C ASP A 131 -15.54 19.87 11.57
N LEU A 132 -14.71 19.10 12.28
CA LEU A 132 -14.61 17.65 12.09
C LEU A 132 -15.88 16.89 12.55
N TYR A 133 -16.69 17.48 13.39
CA TYR A 133 -17.82 16.85 14.06
C TYR A 133 -19.18 17.33 13.55
N THR A 134 -19.19 18.22 12.56
CA THR A 134 -20.39 18.72 11.89
C THR A 134 -20.85 17.74 10.79
N ASP A 135 -22.17 17.68 10.52
CA ASP A 135 -22.78 16.92 9.43
C ASP A 135 -22.11 17.26 8.08
N ILE A 136 -21.62 16.23 7.37
CA ILE A 136 -20.97 16.40 6.07
C ILE A 136 -21.80 17.15 5.05
N ASN A 137 -23.14 17.03 5.09
CA ASN A 137 -24.04 17.75 4.20
C ASN A 137 -24.00 19.26 4.39
N THR A 138 -23.43 19.78 5.48
CA THR A 138 -23.15 21.20 5.67
C THR A 138 -22.12 21.70 4.65
N TYR A 139 -21.11 20.89 4.34
CA TYR A 139 -19.99 21.24 3.46
C TYR A 139 -20.20 20.83 2.01
N LEU A 140 -20.89 19.72 1.76
CA LEU A 140 -21.22 19.24 0.42
C LEU A 140 -22.15 20.21 -0.30
N ARG A 141 -21.81 20.60 -1.53
CA ARG A 141 -22.58 21.53 -2.39
C ARG A 141 -23.00 20.89 -3.71
N SER A 142 -22.04 20.27 -4.41
CA SER A 142 -22.24 19.66 -5.72
C SER A 142 -23.00 18.33 -5.64
N TRP A 143 -23.07 17.73 -4.47
CA TRP A 143 -23.78 16.49 -4.15
C TRP A 143 -24.19 16.51 -2.67
N LYS A 144 -25.23 15.77 -2.31
CA LYS A 144 -25.66 15.59 -0.92
C LYS A 144 -25.73 14.11 -0.60
N PHE A 145 -25.19 13.72 0.56
CA PHE A 145 -25.34 12.34 1.02
C PHE A 145 -26.82 12.04 1.28
N PRO A 146 -27.39 10.99 0.63
CA PRO A 146 -28.79 10.66 0.76
C PRO A 146 -29.03 9.83 2.03
N TYR A 147 -29.21 10.49 3.17
CA TYR A 147 -29.54 9.82 4.42
C TYR A 147 -30.84 9.01 4.30
N ASP A 148 -30.85 7.84 4.92
CA ASP A 148 -31.97 6.91 4.96
C ASP A 148 -32.25 6.43 6.40
N SER A 149 -33.17 5.46 6.57
CA SER A 149 -33.53 4.89 7.87
C SER A 149 -32.40 4.09 8.52
N VAL A 150 -31.41 3.61 7.76
CA VAL A 150 -30.26 2.85 8.25
C VAL A 150 -29.37 3.71 9.15
N SER A 151 -29.28 4.99 8.86
CA SER A 151 -28.52 5.96 9.68
C SER A 151 -29.19 6.26 11.04
N LYS A 152 -30.43 5.83 11.26
CA LYS A 152 -31.23 6.05 12.50
C LYS A 152 -31.25 7.52 12.94
N GLY A 153 -31.26 8.44 11.97
CA GLY A 153 -31.23 9.88 12.23
C GLY A 153 -29.88 10.48 12.60
N LYS A 154 -28.85 9.64 12.82
CA LYS A 154 -27.48 10.11 13.08
C LYS A 154 -26.87 10.69 11.81
N LYS A 155 -26.04 11.70 11.99
CA LYS A 155 -25.32 12.36 10.90
C LYS A 155 -23.89 11.85 10.79
N ILE A 156 -23.42 11.73 9.57
CA ILE A 156 -22.01 11.42 9.28
C ILE A 156 -21.21 12.70 9.47
N THR A 157 -20.10 12.59 10.17
CA THR A 157 -19.15 13.68 10.37
C THR A 157 -17.86 13.42 9.58
N ILE A 158 -17.04 14.46 9.40
CA ILE A 158 -15.72 14.30 8.77
C ILE A 158 -14.85 13.36 9.59
N ALA A 159 -14.91 13.42 10.92
CA ALA A 159 -14.20 12.47 11.80
C ALA A 159 -14.58 11.01 11.48
N ASN A 160 -15.87 10.74 11.24
CA ASN A 160 -16.33 9.41 10.85
C ASN A 160 -15.77 8.98 9.47
N LEU A 161 -15.68 9.88 8.50
CA LEU A 161 -15.12 9.58 7.19
C LEU A 161 -13.64 9.20 7.30
N LEU A 162 -12.85 10.00 8.04
CA LEU A 162 -11.39 9.82 8.16
C LEU A 162 -10.99 8.63 9.02
N SER A 163 -11.84 8.16 9.93
CA SER A 163 -11.60 7.01 10.81
C SER A 163 -12.31 5.73 10.36
N HIS A 164 -13.00 5.76 9.22
CA HIS A 164 -13.79 4.63 8.72
C HIS A 164 -14.90 4.18 9.70
N THR A 165 -15.52 5.12 10.40
CA THR A 165 -16.63 4.85 11.33
C THR A 165 -17.96 5.45 10.85
N ALA A 166 -18.02 5.84 9.58
CA ALA A 166 -19.22 6.42 8.97
C ALA A 166 -20.33 5.40 8.64
N GLY A 167 -20.03 4.09 8.71
CA GLY A 167 -21.00 3.06 8.37
C GLY A 167 -21.38 3.02 6.90
N LEU A 168 -20.41 3.27 6.01
CA LEU A 168 -20.64 3.40 4.57
C LEU A 168 -20.23 2.16 3.79
N SER A 169 -20.93 1.91 2.69
CA SER A 169 -20.59 0.93 1.66
C SER A 169 -19.32 1.31 0.89
N LEU A 170 -18.94 0.45 -0.05
CA LEU A 170 -17.87 0.62 -1.02
C LEU A 170 -16.49 0.67 -0.38
N HIS A 171 -15.87 -0.52 -0.25
CA HIS A 171 -14.57 -0.71 0.36
C HIS A 171 -13.43 -0.09 -0.46
N GLY A 172 -13.38 -0.37 -1.78
CA GLY A 172 -12.33 0.06 -2.71
C GLY A 172 -12.85 0.27 -4.12
N PHE A 173 -11.94 0.55 -5.03
CA PHE A 173 -12.22 0.88 -6.42
C PHE A 173 -11.34 0.05 -7.35
N PRO A 174 -11.89 -0.49 -8.48
CA PRO A 174 -11.09 -1.22 -9.46
C PRO A 174 -10.26 -0.30 -10.37
N GLY A 175 -10.50 1.03 -10.31
CA GLY A 175 -9.94 1.99 -11.24
C GLY A 175 -10.52 1.88 -12.65
N TYR A 176 -10.08 2.75 -13.55
CA TYR A 176 -10.51 2.83 -14.93
C TYR A 176 -9.32 2.57 -15.86
N LYS A 177 -9.53 1.82 -16.94
CA LYS A 177 -8.48 1.62 -17.95
C LYS A 177 -8.14 2.94 -18.62
N ARG A 178 -6.93 3.04 -19.11
CA ARG A 178 -6.54 4.19 -19.95
C ARG A 178 -7.39 4.22 -21.22
N GLY A 179 -8.07 5.35 -21.44
CA GLY A 179 -8.99 5.55 -22.54
C GLY A 179 -10.47 5.35 -22.20
N ASP A 180 -10.78 4.83 -21.02
CA ASP A 180 -12.17 4.79 -20.54
C ASP A 180 -12.71 6.20 -20.29
N THR A 181 -14.03 6.36 -20.35
CA THR A 181 -14.70 7.58 -19.90
C THR A 181 -14.62 7.66 -18.38
N ILE A 182 -14.02 8.74 -17.87
CA ILE A 182 -13.83 8.95 -16.44
C ILE A 182 -15.05 9.66 -15.85
N PRO A 183 -15.72 9.08 -14.84
CA PRO A 183 -16.86 9.69 -14.18
C PRO A 183 -16.46 10.89 -13.31
N THR A 184 -17.43 11.75 -13.06
CA THR A 184 -17.35 12.77 -12.02
C THR A 184 -17.54 12.16 -10.63
N LEU A 185 -17.10 12.87 -9.57
CA LEU A 185 -17.29 12.38 -8.20
C LEU A 185 -18.76 12.13 -7.83
N PRO A 186 -19.74 13.01 -8.18
CA PRO A 186 -21.15 12.71 -7.96
C PRO A 186 -21.63 11.43 -8.67
N GLU A 187 -21.18 11.14 -9.88
CA GLU A 187 -21.52 9.89 -10.58
C GLU A 187 -20.94 8.67 -9.86
N ILE A 188 -19.69 8.73 -9.36
CA ILE A 188 -19.09 7.67 -8.55
C ILE A 188 -19.90 7.46 -7.26
N LEU A 189 -20.22 8.54 -6.54
CA LEU A 189 -20.94 8.47 -5.27
C LEU A 189 -22.37 7.95 -5.42
N ASP A 190 -22.98 8.16 -6.58
CA ASP A 190 -24.30 7.65 -6.92
C ASP A 190 -24.30 6.32 -7.67
N GLY A 191 -23.14 5.78 -8.03
CA GLY A 191 -23.02 4.56 -8.84
C GLY A 191 -23.63 4.70 -10.24
N LYS A 192 -23.64 5.93 -10.80
CA LYS A 192 -24.21 6.22 -12.11
C LYS A 192 -23.16 6.04 -13.20
N HIS A 193 -23.58 5.43 -14.32
CA HIS A 193 -22.72 5.31 -15.51
C HIS A 193 -22.11 6.68 -15.89
N PRO A 194 -20.77 6.76 -16.15
CA PRO A 194 -19.83 5.66 -16.41
C PRO A 194 -19.12 5.11 -15.15
N ALA A 195 -19.58 5.42 -13.91
CA ALA A 195 -19.03 4.79 -12.72
C ALA A 195 -19.13 3.25 -12.80
N ASN A 196 -18.05 2.57 -12.37
CA ASN A 196 -17.91 1.11 -12.43
C ASN A 196 -18.06 0.45 -11.05
N THR A 197 -18.63 1.17 -10.09
CA THR A 197 -18.91 0.72 -8.72
C THR A 197 -20.34 1.01 -8.32
N GLU A 198 -20.82 0.28 -7.31
CA GLU A 198 -22.10 0.54 -6.68
C GLU A 198 -22.11 1.89 -5.95
N PRO A 199 -23.30 2.46 -5.66
CA PRO A 199 -23.38 3.73 -4.95
C PRO A 199 -22.87 3.66 -3.51
N VAL A 200 -22.37 4.78 -3.01
CA VAL A 200 -22.00 4.93 -1.60
C VAL A 200 -23.25 5.20 -0.75
N ARG A 201 -23.61 4.24 0.12
CA ARG A 201 -24.83 4.29 0.94
C ARG A 201 -24.54 3.84 2.37
N SER A 202 -25.46 4.17 3.29
CA SER A 202 -25.41 3.69 4.68
C SER A 202 -25.60 2.16 4.74
N GLN A 203 -24.77 1.49 5.53
CA GLN A 203 -24.91 0.07 5.87
C GLN A 203 -25.29 -0.12 7.35
N PHE A 204 -24.93 0.83 8.21
CA PHE A 204 -25.35 0.94 9.60
C PHE A 204 -25.20 2.38 10.09
N GLU A 205 -25.62 2.65 11.32
CA GLU A 205 -25.59 4.00 11.88
C GLU A 205 -24.16 4.53 12.04
N PRO A 206 -23.89 5.79 11.69
CA PRO A 206 -22.59 6.42 11.88
C PRO A 206 -22.14 6.37 13.36
N GLY A 207 -20.86 6.12 13.57
CA GLY A 207 -20.25 6.06 14.90
C GLY A 207 -20.46 4.76 15.65
N LEU A 208 -21.08 3.74 15.05
CA LEU A 208 -21.34 2.48 15.73
C LEU A 208 -20.07 1.62 15.83
N ARG A 209 -19.34 1.48 14.75
CA ARG A 209 -18.15 0.63 14.66
C ARG A 209 -17.29 1.00 13.46
N PHE A 210 -16.09 0.46 13.42
CA PHE A 210 -15.21 0.52 12.25
C PHE A 210 -15.79 -0.28 11.07
N GLN A 211 -15.71 0.30 9.88
CA GLN A 211 -15.86 -0.38 8.60
C GLN A 211 -15.14 0.42 7.54
N TYR A 212 -14.08 -0.15 7.00
CA TYR A 212 -13.28 0.49 5.97
C TYR A 212 -14.13 0.88 4.76
N SER A 213 -14.04 2.15 4.32
CA SER A 213 -14.78 2.66 3.18
C SER A 213 -13.95 3.65 2.35
N GLY A 214 -13.58 3.22 1.13
CA GLY A 214 -13.06 4.10 0.10
C GLY A 214 -14.08 5.14 -0.33
N GLY A 215 -15.37 4.76 -0.40
CA GLY A 215 -16.48 5.66 -0.70
C GLY A 215 -16.58 6.82 0.29
N GLY A 216 -16.40 6.54 1.59
CA GLY A 216 -16.35 7.59 2.61
C GLY A 216 -15.17 8.55 2.38
N THR A 217 -14.02 8.05 1.97
CA THR A 217 -12.87 8.91 1.63
C THR A 217 -13.13 9.74 0.37
N THR A 218 -13.82 9.19 -0.64
CA THR A 218 -14.23 9.95 -1.85
C THR A 218 -15.19 11.08 -1.50
N ILE A 219 -16.08 10.89 -0.52
CA ILE A 219 -16.90 12.01 0.01
C ILE A 219 -16.00 13.10 0.60
N SER A 220 -14.94 12.75 1.33
CA SER A 220 -14.02 13.77 1.86
C SER A 220 -13.27 14.53 0.77
N GLN A 221 -12.95 13.88 -0.36
CA GLN A 221 -12.41 14.55 -1.56
C GLN A 221 -13.36 15.62 -2.08
N LEU A 222 -14.64 15.26 -2.22
CA LEU A 222 -15.65 16.19 -2.69
C LEU A 222 -15.84 17.37 -1.71
N ILE A 223 -15.78 17.12 -0.39
CA ILE A 223 -15.83 18.18 0.63
C ILE A 223 -14.65 19.15 0.44
N VAL A 224 -13.42 18.64 0.20
CA VAL A 224 -12.27 19.51 -0.06
C VAL A 224 -12.54 20.42 -1.25
N GLN A 225 -13.02 19.87 -2.38
CA GLN A 225 -13.34 20.66 -3.58
C GLN A 225 -14.44 21.68 -3.33
N ASP A 226 -15.53 21.27 -2.67
CA ASP A 226 -16.69 22.12 -2.40
C ASP A 226 -16.39 23.27 -1.41
N VAL A 227 -15.46 23.04 -0.48
CA VAL A 227 -15.06 24.06 0.53
C VAL A 227 -14.02 25.01 -0.03
N THR A 228 -13.07 24.51 -0.84
CA THR A 228 -11.96 25.32 -1.34
C THR A 228 -12.24 25.96 -2.68
N HIS A 229 -13.16 25.40 -3.46
CA HIS A 229 -13.41 25.74 -4.88
C HIS A 229 -12.20 25.54 -5.78
N GLU A 230 -11.31 24.61 -5.39
CA GLU A 230 -10.12 24.23 -6.14
C GLU A 230 -10.21 22.76 -6.58
N PRO A 231 -9.59 22.35 -7.71
CA PRO A 231 -9.36 20.95 -8.01
C PRO A 231 -8.61 20.27 -6.88
N TYR A 232 -8.98 19.03 -6.54
CA TYR A 232 -8.41 18.31 -5.39
C TYR A 232 -6.91 18.16 -5.47
N ASP A 233 -6.36 17.78 -6.61
CA ASP A 233 -4.92 17.63 -6.83
C ASP A 233 -4.15 18.96 -6.64
N VAL A 234 -4.74 20.08 -7.06
CA VAL A 234 -4.17 21.42 -6.86
C VAL A 234 -4.14 21.78 -5.38
N TYR A 235 -5.25 21.55 -4.67
CA TYR A 235 -5.31 21.76 -3.22
C TYR A 235 -4.26 20.92 -2.49
N MET A 236 -4.19 19.62 -2.78
CA MET A 236 -3.24 18.70 -2.15
C MET A 236 -1.79 19.05 -2.47
N TRP A 237 -1.50 19.48 -3.69
CA TRP A 237 -0.17 19.96 -4.05
C TRP A 237 0.23 21.16 -3.21
N ASN A 238 -0.61 22.19 -3.16
CA ASN A 238 -0.28 23.45 -2.50
C ASN A 238 -0.19 23.34 -0.98
N ASN A 239 -1.07 22.54 -0.37
CA ASN A 239 -1.25 22.51 1.07
C ASN A 239 -0.63 21.30 1.77
N VAL A 240 -0.26 20.23 1.02
CA VAL A 240 0.30 19.00 1.59
C VAL A 240 1.62 18.62 0.92
N LEU A 241 1.60 18.28 -0.38
CA LEU A 241 2.76 17.67 -1.03
C LEU A 241 3.96 18.63 -1.13
N LYS A 242 3.72 19.86 -1.59
CA LYS A 242 4.77 20.88 -1.73
C LYS A 242 5.38 21.28 -0.37
N PRO A 243 4.62 21.58 0.69
CA PRO A 243 5.18 21.86 2.01
C PRO A 243 5.99 20.70 2.59
N LEU A 244 5.60 19.44 2.32
CA LEU A 244 6.36 18.25 2.71
C LEU A 244 7.63 18.05 1.89
N GLY A 245 7.79 18.74 0.77
CA GLY A 245 8.88 18.53 -0.19
C GLY A 245 8.72 17.24 -1.02
N MET A 246 7.49 16.74 -1.16
CA MET A 246 7.14 15.55 -1.98
C MET A 246 7.00 15.94 -3.45
N THR A 247 8.09 16.43 -4.05
CA THR A 247 8.06 17.09 -5.37
C THR A 247 7.83 16.14 -6.55
N MET A 248 8.08 14.85 -6.35
CA MET A 248 7.79 13.84 -7.37
C MET A 248 6.34 13.33 -7.30
N SER A 249 5.68 13.49 -6.17
CA SER A 249 4.32 12.97 -5.93
C SER A 249 3.23 13.84 -6.58
N SER A 250 2.08 13.23 -6.89
CA SER A 250 0.93 13.92 -7.46
C SER A 250 -0.36 13.13 -7.28
N TYR A 251 -1.46 13.85 -7.09
CA TYR A 251 -2.82 13.30 -7.17
C TYR A 251 -3.46 13.48 -8.55
N THR A 252 -2.78 14.14 -9.49
CA THR A 252 -3.32 14.37 -10.84
C THR A 252 -3.60 13.04 -11.55
N GLN A 253 -4.82 12.87 -12.03
CA GLN A 253 -5.30 11.67 -12.72
C GLN A 253 -5.99 12.04 -14.04
N PRO A 254 -5.53 11.52 -15.18
CA PRO A 254 -4.29 10.74 -15.35
C PRO A 254 -3.04 11.57 -15.04
N PRO A 255 -1.89 10.90 -14.78
CA PRO A 255 -0.61 11.60 -14.54
C PRO A 255 -0.23 12.53 -15.68
N SER A 256 0.46 13.64 -15.37
CA SER A 256 0.95 14.58 -16.40
C SER A 256 2.03 13.94 -17.30
N LYS A 257 2.14 14.43 -18.54
CA LYS A 257 3.13 13.93 -19.52
C LYS A 257 4.57 14.03 -19.02
N GLU A 258 4.89 15.07 -18.23
CA GLU A 258 6.22 15.25 -17.66
C GLU A 258 6.60 14.14 -16.69
N LYS A 259 5.61 13.53 -16.06
CA LYS A 259 5.81 12.43 -15.09
C LYS A 259 5.80 11.05 -15.74
N GLU A 260 5.29 10.89 -16.96
CA GLU A 260 5.18 9.58 -17.63
C GLU A 260 6.49 8.78 -17.65
N LYS A 261 7.63 9.43 -17.84
CA LYS A 261 8.96 8.79 -17.86
C LYS A 261 9.41 8.18 -16.51
N PHE A 262 8.72 8.50 -15.42
CA PHE A 262 9.03 8.01 -14.08
C PHE A 262 8.03 6.95 -13.61
N LEU A 263 6.93 6.72 -14.33
CA LEU A 263 5.87 5.81 -13.90
C LEU A 263 6.30 4.35 -14.09
N ALA A 264 6.18 3.56 -13.04
CA ALA A 264 6.30 2.12 -13.15
C ALA A 264 5.08 1.54 -13.88
N THR A 265 5.30 0.50 -14.67
CA THR A 265 4.25 -0.31 -15.28
C THR A 265 3.70 -1.29 -14.23
N ALA A 266 2.38 -1.45 -14.18
CA ALA A 266 1.67 -2.36 -13.30
C ALA A 266 1.71 -3.81 -13.78
N TYR A 267 1.86 -4.77 -12.87
CA TYR A 267 1.86 -6.21 -13.19
C TYR A 267 0.95 -7.01 -12.26
N ARG A 268 0.32 -8.03 -12.81
CA ARG A 268 -0.44 -9.02 -12.05
C ARG A 268 0.50 -9.92 -11.23
N ALA A 269 -0.06 -10.62 -10.24
CA ALA A 269 0.69 -11.58 -9.43
C ALA A 269 1.31 -12.73 -10.25
N ASP A 270 0.76 -13.06 -11.42
CA ASP A 270 1.33 -14.04 -12.36
C ASP A 270 2.47 -13.45 -13.22
N GLY A 271 2.76 -12.16 -13.10
CA GLY A 271 3.80 -11.41 -13.81
C GLY A 271 3.35 -10.85 -15.15
N LYS A 272 2.06 -10.92 -15.52
CA LYS A 272 1.51 -10.28 -16.72
C LYS A 272 1.32 -8.78 -16.50
N GLU A 273 1.59 -8.01 -17.55
CA GLU A 273 1.33 -6.57 -17.56
C GLU A 273 -0.17 -6.27 -17.46
N VAL A 274 -0.52 -5.25 -16.67
CA VAL A 274 -1.88 -4.70 -16.64
C VAL A 274 -2.14 -3.96 -17.95
N GLU A 275 -3.29 -4.20 -18.57
CA GLU A 275 -3.67 -3.57 -19.83
C GLU A 275 -3.60 -2.03 -19.73
N GLY A 276 -2.86 -1.39 -20.62
CA GLY A 276 -2.63 0.06 -20.61
C GLY A 276 -1.59 0.52 -19.60
N LYS A 277 -0.87 -0.41 -18.95
CA LYS A 277 0.24 -0.20 -18.01
C LYS A 277 -0.16 0.27 -16.61
N TYR A 278 -1.32 0.87 -16.41
CA TYR A 278 -1.88 1.26 -15.11
C TYR A 278 -3.34 1.70 -15.27
N HIS A 279 -4.08 1.67 -14.18
CA HIS A 279 -5.44 2.22 -14.12
C HIS A 279 -5.45 3.67 -13.64
N ILE A 280 -6.53 4.39 -13.96
CA ILE A 280 -6.79 5.77 -13.55
C ILE A 280 -7.77 5.72 -12.37
N TYR A 281 -7.52 6.52 -11.34
CA TYR A 281 -8.36 6.60 -10.13
C TYR A 281 -8.85 8.03 -9.92
N PRO A 282 -10.03 8.40 -10.47
CA PRO A 282 -10.66 9.70 -10.19
C PRO A 282 -11.01 9.86 -8.71
N GLU A 283 -11.09 8.77 -7.96
CA GLU A 283 -11.16 8.70 -6.50
C GLU A 283 -9.79 9.03 -5.88
N GLN A 284 -9.27 10.21 -6.21
CA GLN A 284 -7.91 10.64 -5.91
C GLN A 284 -7.58 10.50 -4.42
N ALA A 285 -8.48 10.96 -3.52
CA ALA A 285 -8.28 10.86 -2.07
C ALA A 285 -8.18 9.42 -1.57
N ALA A 286 -8.92 8.51 -2.21
CA ALA A 286 -9.00 7.12 -1.79
C ALA A 286 -7.85 6.26 -2.34
N ALA A 287 -7.38 6.54 -3.59
CA ALA A 287 -6.47 5.67 -4.31
C ALA A 287 -5.53 6.39 -5.32
N GLY A 288 -5.73 7.67 -5.64
CA GLY A 288 -5.12 8.31 -6.81
C GLY A 288 -3.71 8.87 -6.63
N LEU A 289 -3.01 8.63 -5.53
CA LEU A 289 -1.66 9.15 -5.31
C LEU A 289 -0.61 8.38 -6.11
N TRP A 290 0.11 9.07 -6.99
CA TRP A 290 1.38 8.63 -7.53
C TRP A 290 2.52 9.16 -6.68
N THR A 291 3.42 8.30 -6.21
CA THR A 291 4.52 8.67 -5.32
C THR A 291 5.68 7.67 -5.39
N ASN A 292 6.72 7.91 -4.61
CA ASN A 292 7.84 7.01 -4.40
C ASN A 292 8.19 6.92 -2.90
N PRO A 293 8.97 5.91 -2.49
CA PRO A 293 9.34 5.74 -1.07
C PRO A 293 10.06 6.95 -0.48
N THR A 294 10.89 7.66 -1.25
CA THR A 294 11.63 8.84 -0.78
C THR A 294 10.68 9.99 -0.39
N ASP A 295 9.64 10.22 -1.18
CA ASP A 295 8.65 11.26 -0.88
C ASP A 295 7.76 10.85 0.31
N LEU A 296 7.32 9.58 0.38
CA LEU A 296 6.57 9.07 1.54
C LEU A 296 7.41 9.08 2.83
N ALA A 297 8.71 8.88 2.74
CA ALA A 297 9.61 9.02 3.89
C ALA A 297 9.60 10.45 4.45
N LYS A 298 9.53 11.48 3.60
CA LYS A 298 9.41 12.88 4.04
C LYS A 298 8.09 13.13 4.80
N TYR A 299 6.99 12.52 4.33
CA TYR A 299 5.70 12.56 5.03
C TYR A 299 5.78 11.89 6.42
N ILE A 300 6.45 10.74 6.53
CA ILE A 300 6.64 10.05 7.82
C ILE A 300 7.47 10.93 8.76
N ILE A 301 8.62 11.41 8.32
CA ILE A 301 9.52 12.27 9.10
C ILE A 301 8.79 13.52 9.60
N GLU A 302 8.05 14.20 8.72
CA GLU A 302 7.27 15.38 9.13
C GLU A 302 6.21 15.03 10.17
N THR A 303 5.52 13.88 10.02
CA THR A 303 4.53 13.43 11.01
C THR A 303 5.18 13.18 12.38
N GLN A 304 6.35 12.54 12.42
CA GLN A 304 7.12 12.30 13.64
C GLN A 304 7.58 13.62 14.30
N LEU A 305 8.18 14.49 13.50
CA LEU A 305 8.68 15.79 14.01
C LEU A 305 7.55 16.71 14.48
N SER A 306 6.42 16.70 13.77
CA SER A 306 5.24 17.48 14.17
C SER A 306 4.62 16.92 15.46
N LEU A 307 4.55 15.59 15.61
CA LEU A 307 4.10 14.95 16.86
C LEU A 307 4.95 15.39 18.07
N GLN A 308 6.25 15.54 17.87
CA GLN A 308 7.21 15.99 18.88
C GLN A 308 7.23 17.52 19.05
N GLY A 309 6.48 18.30 18.27
CA GLY A 309 6.49 19.74 18.28
C GLY A 309 7.75 20.40 17.68
N LYS A 310 8.53 19.61 16.91
CA LYS A 310 9.77 20.06 16.25
C LYS A 310 9.54 20.55 14.81
N SER A 311 8.35 20.36 14.26
CA SER A 311 7.96 20.82 12.92
C SER A 311 6.46 21.11 12.87
N ASN A 312 6.03 21.89 11.88
CA ASN A 312 4.62 22.23 11.62
C ASN A 312 4.38 22.61 10.16
N LYS A 313 5.08 21.95 9.22
CA LYS A 313 4.99 22.30 7.78
C LYS A 313 3.57 22.22 7.22
N VAL A 314 2.74 21.31 7.74
CA VAL A 314 1.34 21.15 7.34
C VAL A 314 0.42 21.25 8.56
N LEU A 315 0.63 20.41 9.55
CA LEU A 315 -0.20 20.36 10.77
C LEU A 315 0.58 20.81 12.01
N SER A 316 -0.11 21.45 12.93
CA SER A 316 0.42 21.73 14.27
C SER A 316 0.61 20.43 15.07
N GLN A 317 1.38 20.50 16.15
CA GLN A 317 1.56 19.38 17.07
C GLN A 317 0.21 18.86 17.60
N GLU A 318 -0.67 19.78 17.98
CA GLU A 318 -2.00 19.44 18.51
C GLU A 318 -2.84 18.68 17.47
N MET A 319 -2.88 19.20 16.24
CA MET A 319 -3.62 18.55 15.15
C MET A 319 -3.00 17.20 14.74
N THR A 320 -1.68 17.09 14.82
CA THR A 320 -0.98 15.81 14.57
C THR A 320 -1.29 14.79 15.66
N LYS A 321 -1.31 15.19 16.93
CA LYS A 321 -1.75 14.32 18.04
C LYS A 321 -3.18 13.86 17.86
N LEU A 322 -4.09 14.77 17.52
CA LEU A 322 -5.49 14.42 17.21
C LEU A 322 -5.56 13.41 16.06
N ARG A 323 -4.82 13.64 14.98
CA ARG A 323 -4.77 12.75 13.82
C ARG A 323 -4.33 11.34 14.17
N LEU A 324 -3.35 11.18 15.05
CA LEU A 324 -2.76 9.89 15.44
C LEU A 324 -3.47 9.24 16.64
N THR A 325 -4.55 9.84 17.14
CA THR A 325 -5.36 9.27 18.21
C THR A 325 -6.47 8.41 17.61
N PRO A 326 -6.56 7.11 17.94
CA PRO A 326 -7.65 6.26 17.50
C PRO A 326 -9.02 6.84 17.83
N TYR A 327 -9.99 6.68 16.92
CA TYR A 327 -11.33 7.25 17.04
C TYR A 327 -12.38 6.16 16.88
N ILE A 328 -13.12 5.86 17.95
CA ILE A 328 -14.14 4.80 18.09
C ILE A 328 -13.51 3.40 18.04
N ASP A 329 -12.71 3.08 17.04
CA ASP A 329 -11.95 1.84 16.94
C ASP A 329 -10.57 2.01 17.60
N SER A 330 -10.02 0.96 18.21
CA SER A 330 -8.74 1.04 18.95
C SER A 330 -7.50 1.18 18.07
N SER A 331 -7.62 0.91 16.77
CA SER A 331 -6.50 0.96 15.81
C SER A 331 -6.69 2.00 14.71
N ALA A 332 -7.93 2.39 14.40
CA ALA A 332 -8.22 3.31 13.31
C ALA A 332 -8.19 4.78 13.80
N ALA A 333 -7.23 5.54 13.32
CA ALA A 333 -7.10 6.98 13.51
C ALA A 333 -7.44 7.73 12.20
N PHE A 334 -7.20 9.04 12.13
CA PHE A 334 -7.58 9.79 10.93
C PHE A 334 -6.62 9.53 9.76
N GLY A 335 -7.05 8.63 8.87
CA GLY A 335 -6.34 8.22 7.66
C GLY A 335 -5.09 7.37 7.90
N VAL A 336 -4.91 6.84 9.10
CA VAL A 336 -3.81 5.93 9.45
C VAL A 336 -4.29 4.86 10.43
N PHE A 337 -3.57 3.75 10.49
CA PHE A 337 -3.73 2.73 11.52
C PHE A 337 -2.61 2.84 12.54
N ILE A 338 -2.96 2.59 13.79
CA ILE A 338 -2.03 2.60 14.92
C ILE A 338 -1.85 1.17 15.41
N GLU A 339 -0.60 0.76 15.56
CA GLU A 339 -0.23 -0.52 16.14
C GLU A 339 0.88 -0.34 17.18
N GLU A 340 1.06 -1.32 18.06
CA GLU A 340 2.06 -1.27 19.12
C GLU A 340 2.90 -2.54 19.11
N HIS A 341 4.22 -2.40 19.13
CA HIS A 341 5.20 -3.46 19.22
C HIS A 341 6.26 -3.11 20.25
N GLY A 342 6.50 -3.99 21.21
CA GLY A 342 7.54 -3.80 22.22
C GLY A 342 7.38 -2.57 23.12
N GLY A 343 6.17 -2.00 23.21
CA GLY A 343 5.86 -0.78 23.93
C GLY A 343 6.05 0.49 23.10
N GLU A 344 6.43 0.39 21.82
CA GLU A 344 6.49 1.51 20.89
C GLU A 344 5.28 1.49 19.95
N LYS A 345 4.70 2.67 19.71
CA LYS A 345 3.59 2.86 18.77
C LYS A 345 4.11 3.20 17.39
N TYR A 346 3.42 2.66 16.41
CA TYR A 346 3.67 2.93 14.99
C TYR A 346 2.38 3.40 14.31
N PHE A 347 2.50 4.36 13.41
CA PHE A 347 1.44 4.71 12.47
C PHE A 347 1.78 4.18 11.09
N GLY A 348 0.79 3.76 10.36
CA GLY A 348 1.02 3.19 9.03
C GLY A 348 -0.23 3.06 8.20
N HIS A 349 -0.04 2.68 6.94
CA HIS A 349 -1.10 2.28 6.03
C HIS A 349 -0.55 1.36 4.95
N ASN A 350 -1.40 0.46 4.45
CA ASN A 350 -1.13 -0.34 3.26
C ASN A 350 -1.85 0.29 2.06
N GLY A 351 -1.38 0.03 0.86
CA GLY A 351 -2.05 0.45 -0.36
C GLY A 351 -2.04 -0.64 -1.41
N ALA A 352 -3.13 -0.73 -2.15
CA ALA A 352 -3.24 -1.60 -3.31
C ALA A 352 -4.07 -0.89 -4.38
N ASP A 353 -3.54 -0.89 -5.60
CA ASP A 353 -4.19 -0.56 -6.85
C ASP A 353 -3.90 -1.69 -7.84
N GLU A 354 -4.58 -1.72 -8.99
CA GLU A 354 -4.33 -2.72 -10.02
C GLU A 354 -2.84 -2.80 -10.40
N GLY A 355 -2.18 -3.90 -10.01
CA GLY A 355 -0.77 -4.14 -10.28
C GLY A 355 0.23 -3.35 -9.43
N PHE A 356 -0.20 -2.77 -8.32
CA PHE A 356 0.66 -2.08 -7.36
C PHE A 356 0.26 -2.40 -5.93
N VAL A 357 1.24 -2.72 -5.09
CA VAL A 357 1.04 -2.84 -3.63
C VAL A 357 2.14 -2.07 -2.90
N SER A 358 1.78 -1.46 -1.79
CA SER A 358 2.66 -0.60 -1.01
C SER A 358 2.36 -0.65 0.48
N VAL A 359 3.36 -0.31 1.29
CA VAL A 359 3.23 -0.19 2.75
C VAL A 359 4.17 0.88 3.27
N TYR A 360 3.76 1.56 4.32
CA TYR A 360 4.67 2.33 5.15
C TYR A 360 4.39 2.13 6.64
N LYS A 361 5.43 2.27 7.44
CA LYS A 361 5.39 2.35 8.91
C LYS A 361 6.30 3.48 9.38
N GLY A 362 5.86 4.21 10.39
CA GLY A 362 6.65 5.22 11.10
C GLY A 362 6.43 5.11 12.59
N SER A 363 7.51 5.11 13.37
CA SER A 363 7.43 5.10 14.83
C SER A 363 6.94 6.44 15.38
N PHE A 364 6.37 6.43 16.58
CA PHE A 364 6.00 7.67 17.27
C PHE A 364 7.21 8.36 17.90
N ASP A 365 8.12 7.58 18.45
CA ASP A 365 9.15 8.07 19.37
C ASP A 365 10.58 7.88 18.84
N SER A 366 10.93 6.70 18.32
CA SER A 366 12.31 6.37 17.94
C SER A 366 12.82 7.14 16.70
N GLY A 367 11.92 7.69 15.89
CA GLY A 367 12.30 8.33 14.63
C GLY A 367 12.61 7.35 13.51
N ASP A 368 12.23 6.09 13.67
CA ASP A 368 12.40 5.04 12.68
C ASP A 368 11.20 4.94 11.75
N GLY A 369 11.42 4.40 10.56
CA GLY A 369 10.35 4.13 9.62
C GLY A 369 10.84 3.41 8.36
N VAL A 370 9.89 2.89 7.62
CA VAL A 370 10.13 2.22 6.35
C VAL A 370 8.99 2.44 5.38
N VAL A 371 9.33 2.56 4.12
CA VAL A 371 8.39 2.55 2.99
C VAL A 371 8.84 1.49 2.00
N VAL A 372 7.92 0.64 1.56
CA VAL A 372 8.17 -0.35 0.52
C VAL A 372 7.05 -0.30 -0.51
N MET A 373 7.41 -0.20 -1.79
CA MET A 373 6.47 -0.15 -2.90
C MET A 373 6.88 -1.13 -4.00
N VAL A 374 5.91 -1.85 -4.57
CA VAL A 374 6.13 -2.79 -5.68
C VAL A 374 5.12 -2.56 -6.79
N ASN A 375 5.51 -2.90 -8.02
CA ASN A 375 4.64 -2.90 -9.19
C ASN A 375 4.06 -4.31 -9.45
N SER A 376 3.36 -4.84 -8.49
CA SER A 376 2.74 -6.18 -8.56
C SER A 376 1.50 -6.24 -7.67
N ASP A 377 0.51 -7.07 -8.06
CA ASP A 377 -0.61 -7.45 -7.18
C ASP A 377 -0.14 -8.35 -6.02
N ASN A 378 1.08 -8.89 -6.07
CA ASN A 378 1.63 -9.73 -5.02
C ASN A 378 2.42 -8.88 -4.01
N GLY A 379 1.81 -8.61 -2.86
CA GLY A 379 2.41 -7.83 -1.78
C GLY A 379 3.17 -8.65 -0.72
N ALA A 380 3.33 -9.97 -0.87
CA ALA A 380 3.92 -10.81 0.19
C ALA A 380 5.33 -10.36 0.60
N ILE A 381 6.15 -9.91 -0.36
CA ILE A 381 7.52 -9.42 -0.10
C ILE A 381 7.57 -8.19 0.82
N LEU A 382 6.51 -7.37 0.88
CA LEU A 382 6.49 -6.15 1.68
C LEU A 382 6.73 -6.43 3.16
N GLY A 383 6.05 -7.46 3.69
CA GLY A 383 6.23 -7.91 5.07
C GLY A 383 7.64 -8.43 5.33
N GLU A 384 8.20 -9.19 4.40
CA GLU A 384 9.56 -9.74 4.54
C GLU A 384 10.64 -8.64 4.56
N VAL A 385 10.48 -7.60 3.72
CA VAL A 385 11.38 -6.43 3.73
C VAL A 385 11.25 -5.66 5.04
N MET A 386 10.02 -5.41 5.53
CA MET A 386 9.81 -4.75 6.82
C MET A 386 10.43 -5.54 7.98
N ASN A 387 10.26 -6.87 8.01
CA ASN A 387 10.86 -7.74 9.01
C ASN A 387 12.39 -7.64 8.99
N SER A 388 12.97 -7.62 7.79
CA SER A 388 14.42 -7.46 7.62
C SER A 388 14.91 -6.11 8.12
N VAL A 389 14.23 -5.00 7.75
CA VAL A 389 14.55 -3.66 8.26
C VAL A 389 14.45 -3.63 9.78
N ALA A 390 13.32 -4.09 10.34
CA ALA A 390 13.12 -4.10 11.79
C ALA A 390 14.22 -4.89 12.54
N THR A 391 14.67 -6.01 11.97
CA THR A 391 15.76 -6.81 12.54
C THR A 391 17.10 -6.09 12.48
N VAL A 392 17.47 -5.53 11.32
CA VAL A 392 18.75 -4.85 11.11
C VAL A 392 18.86 -3.56 11.93
N TYR A 393 17.74 -2.85 12.10
CA TYR A 393 17.67 -1.60 12.88
C TYR A 393 17.27 -1.82 14.35
N GLY A 394 17.08 -3.07 14.77
CA GLY A 394 16.82 -3.42 16.17
C GLY A 394 15.47 -2.90 16.69
N TRP A 395 14.42 -2.84 15.85
CA TRP A 395 13.09 -2.41 16.28
C TRP A 395 12.53 -3.41 17.28
N LYS A 396 12.39 -2.97 18.50
CA LYS A 396 12.06 -3.84 19.63
C LYS A 396 10.70 -4.53 19.41
N ASP A 397 10.74 -5.86 19.39
CA ASP A 397 9.55 -6.72 19.30
C ASP A 397 8.65 -6.47 18.07
N PHE A 398 9.11 -5.69 17.10
CA PHE A 398 8.38 -5.44 15.86
C PHE A 398 8.23 -6.71 15.02
N TYR A 399 9.28 -7.51 14.97
CA TYR A 399 9.29 -8.80 14.29
C TYR A 399 9.63 -9.93 15.26
N LYS A 400 8.66 -10.80 15.51
CA LYS A 400 8.81 -12.04 16.29
C LYS A 400 8.24 -13.19 15.48
N PRO A 401 9.05 -13.97 14.78
CA PRO A 401 8.54 -15.08 13.98
C PRO A 401 7.90 -16.15 14.87
N VAL A 402 6.80 -16.68 14.37
CA VAL A 402 6.19 -17.87 14.95
C VAL A 402 6.86 -19.10 14.35
N VAL A 403 7.57 -19.87 15.17
CA VAL A 403 8.27 -21.07 14.70
C VAL A 403 7.32 -22.27 14.76
N LYS A 404 7.15 -22.97 13.62
CA LYS A 404 6.30 -24.13 13.46
C LYS A 404 7.09 -25.33 12.96
N LYS A 405 6.70 -26.53 13.42
CA LYS A 405 7.21 -27.79 12.88
C LYS A 405 6.14 -28.37 11.94
N ILE A 406 6.56 -28.85 10.76
CA ILE A 406 5.65 -29.53 9.84
C ILE A 406 5.40 -30.95 10.33
N VAL A 407 4.12 -31.30 10.40
CA VAL A 407 3.63 -32.65 10.76
C VAL A 407 2.95 -33.24 9.52
N SER A 408 3.31 -34.46 9.16
CA SER A 408 2.60 -35.20 8.11
C SER A 408 1.25 -35.71 8.64
N ILE A 409 0.21 -35.55 7.82
CA ILE A 409 -1.11 -36.10 8.09
C ILE A 409 -1.50 -37.11 7.02
N SER A 410 -2.37 -38.08 7.35
CA SER A 410 -2.87 -39.03 6.39
C SER A 410 -3.89 -38.37 5.43
N ASP A 411 -4.01 -38.92 4.22
CA ASP A 411 -5.03 -38.46 3.26
C ASP A 411 -6.44 -38.59 3.81
N THR A 412 -6.72 -39.69 4.51
CA THR A 412 -8.01 -39.90 5.19
C THR A 412 -8.33 -38.79 6.20
N LEU A 413 -7.34 -38.33 6.96
CA LEU A 413 -7.54 -37.21 7.87
C LEU A 413 -7.73 -35.91 7.10
N PHE A 414 -6.92 -35.65 6.05
CA PHE A 414 -7.06 -34.46 5.23
C PHE A 414 -8.45 -34.37 4.58
N ASP A 415 -9.00 -35.47 4.08
CA ASP A 415 -10.33 -35.51 3.47
C ASP A 415 -11.44 -35.03 4.43
N THR A 416 -11.22 -35.15 5.74
CA THR A 416 -12.15 -34.59 6.74
C THR A 416 -12.13 -33.07 6.79
N TYR A 417 -11.02 -32.44 6.38
CA TYR A 417 -10.78 -30.98 6.37
C TYR A 417 -11.09 -30.34 5.02
N ALA A 418 -10.95 -31.08 3.93
CA ALA A 418 -11.21 -30.58 2.58
C ALA A 418 -12.67 -30.11 2.48
N GLY A 419 -12.88 -28.98 1.77
CA GLY A 419 -14.21 -28.42 1.59
C GLY A 419 -14.22 -26.91 1.48
N LYS A 420 -15.44 -26.35 1.41
CA LYS A 420 -15.68 -24.90 1.35
C LYS A 420 -16.07 -24.37 2.74
N TYR A 421 -15.59 -23.17 3.02
CA TYR A 421 -15.81 -22.45 4.28
C TYR A 421 -16.23 -21.03 3.99
N PHE A 422 -17.08 -20.47 4.87
CA PHE A 422 -17.60 -19.11 4.78
C PHE A 422 -17.12 -18.27 5.95
N LEU A 423 -16.53 -17.11 5.68
CA LEU A 423 -16.04 -16.15 6.66
C LEU A 423 -16.49 -14.73 6.27
N GLU A 424 -17.35 -14.12 7.07
CA GLU A 424 -17.71 -12.68 6.99
C GLU A 424 -18.11 -12.14 5.62
N GLY A 425 -18.69 -12.93 4.76
CA GLY A 425 -19.10 -12.53 3.39
C GLY A 425 -18.29 -13.21 2.30
N ASP A 426 -17.09 -13.70 2.61
CA ASP A 426 -16.19 -14.35 1.66
C ASP A 426 -16.22 -15.87 1.79
N THR A 427 -15.86 -16.56 0.71
CA THR A 427 -15.72 -18.01 0.70
C THR A 427 -14.29 -18.42 0.37
N PHE A 428 -13.81 -19.44 1.06
CA PHE A 428 -12.54 -20.06 0.70
C PHE A 428 -12.68 -21.59 0.73
N SER A 429 -11.76 -22.27 0.08
CA SER A 429 -11.73 -23.74 0.07
C SER A 429 -10.37 -24.27 0.53
N ILE A 430 -10.41 -25.46 1.15
CA ILE A 430 -9.22 -26.24 1.46
C ILE A 430 -9.20 -27.44 0.55
N SER A 431 -8.11 -27.63 -0.19
CA SER A 431 -7.95 -28.65 -1.20
C SER A 431 -6.54 -29.21 -1.25
N LYS A 432 -6.38 -30.39 -1.88
CA LYS A 432 -5.11 -31.05 -2.15
C LYS A 432 -4.82 -31.04 -3.65
N LYS A 433 -3.56 -30.78 -4.00
CA LYS A 433 -3.06 -30.91 -5.39
C LYS A 433 -1.70 -31.63 -5.35
N GLY A 434 -1.68 -32.87 -5.84
CA GLY A 434 -0.52 -33.73 -5.68
C GLY A 434 -0.26 -34.04 -4.21
N SER A 435 0.94 -33.81 -3.72
CA SER A 435 1.32 -33.95 -2.32
C SER A 435 1.07 -32.71 -1.46
N ASP A 436 0.69 -31.59 -2.06
CA ASP A 436 0.58 -30.29 -1.40
C ASP A 436 -0.86 -29.94 -1.06
N TYR A 437 -1.03 -29.20 0.04
CA TYR A 437 -2.31 -28.69 0.54
C TYR A 437 -2.41 -27.19 0.28
N PHE A 438 -3.62 -26.71 -0.03
CA PHE A 438 -3.87 -25.32 -0.41
C PHE A 438 -5.11 -24.76 0.27
N LEU A 439 -4.98 -23.49 0.69
CA LEU A 439 -6.09 -22.59 0.95
C LEU A 439 -6.33 -21.77 -0.33
N ILE A 440 -7.55 -21.81 -0.86
CA ILE A 440 -7.93 -21.09 -2.08
C ILE A 440 -9.04 -20.10 -1.75
N VAL A 441 -8.76 -18.80 -1.96
CA VAL A 441 -9.71 -17.70 -1.73
C VAL A 441 -10.29 -17.27 -3.08
N ASP A 442 -11.61 -17.15 -3.15
CA ASP A 442 -12.39 -16.70 -4.33
C ASP A 442 -12.05 -17.42 -5.65
N ASN A 443 -11.57 -18.66 -5.58
CA ASN A 443 -11.08 -19.46 -6.69
C ASN A 443 -9.92 -18.81 -7.51
N VAL A 444 -9.28 -17.78 -6.98
CA VAL A 444 -8.22 -17.01 -7.65
C VAL A 444 -6.90 -17.09 -6.90
N GLN A 445 -6.90 -16.79 -5.61
CA GLN A 445 -5.67 -16.79 -4.81
C GLN A 445 -5.47 -18.14 -4.14
N SER A 446 -4.30 -18.74 -4.33
CA SER A 446 -3.96 -20.07 -3.79
C SER A 446 -2.71 -19.98 -2.92
N PHE A 447 -2.82 -20.35 -1.65
CA PHE A 447 -1.73 -20.34 -0.68
C PHE A 447 -1.42 -21.77 -0.22
N LYS A 448 -0.15 -22.14 -0.28
CA LYS A 448 0.28 -23.43 0.26
C LYS A 448 0.13 -23.42 1.77
N ILE A 449 -0.43 -24.49 2.32
CA ILE A 449 -0.60 -24.69 3.75
C ILE A 449 0.13 -25.94 4.22
N ASN A 450 0.62 -25.91 5.46
CA ASN A 450 1.28 -26.99 6.12
C ASN A 450 0.60 -27.27 7.46
N PHE A 451 0.63 -28.50 7.93
CA PHE A 451 0.09 -28.85 9.25
C PHE A 451 1.18 -28.76 10.32
N SER A 452 0.89 -28.13 11.44
CA SER A 452 1.75 -28.12 12.65
C SER A 452 1.25 -29.12 13.71
N SER A 453 0.00 -29.56 13.58
CA SER A 453 -0.59 -30.66 14.34
C SER A 453 -1.71 -31.32 13.53
N TYR A 454 -2.38 -32.31 14.11
CA TYR A 454 -3.55 -32.93 13.46
C TYR A 454 -4.77 -32.02 13.33
N VAL A 455 -4.79 -30.84 13.96
CA VAL A 455 -5.92 -29.91 13.94
C VAL A 455 -5.50 -28.48 13.57
N GLU A 456 -4.22 -28.19 13.57
CA GLU A 456 -3.69 -26.84 13.25
C GLU A 456 -2.90 -26.86 11.95
N PHE A 457 -3.18 -25.90 11.09
CA PHE A 457 -2.38 -25.65 9.89
C PHE A 457 -2.02 -24.16 9.75
N PHE A 458 -1.02 -23.89 8.92
CA PHE A 458 -0.48 -22.56 8.70
C PHE A 458 0.00 -22.37 7.26
N SER A 459 0.15 -21.12 6.84
CA SER A 459 0.86 -20.77 5.61
C SER A 459 2.07 -19.90 5.95
N THR A 460 3.21 -20.11 5.26
CA THR A 460 4.35 -19.19 5.33
C THR A 460 4.20 -18.03 4.34
N GLN A 461 3.37 -18.19 3.31
CA GLN A 461 3.13 -17.16 2.29
C GLN A 461 2.24 -16.01 2.79
N ILE A 462 1.41 -16.28 3.76
CA ILE A 462 0.57 -15.30 4.47
C ILE A 462 0.62 -15.60 5.97
N PRO A 463 0.62 -14.60 6.86
CA PRO A 463 0.80 -14.80 8.31
C PRO A 463 -0.49 -15.34 8.96
N ILE A 464 -0.89 -16.53 8.58
CA ILE A 464 -2.16 -17.14 9.00
C ILE A 464 -1.94 -18.48 9.67
N ILE A 465 -2.53 -18.65 10.83
CA ILE A 465 -2.64 -19.92 11.57
C ILE A 465 -4.11 -20.23 11.76
N PHE A 466 -4.48 -21.46 11.47
CA PHE A 466 -5.87 -21.93 11.53
C PHE A 466 -5.98 -23.17 12.41
N THR A 467 -7.09 -23.30 13.14
CA THR A 467 -7.39 -24.49 13.92
C THR A 467 -8.77 -25.01 13.55
N PHE A 468 -8.84 -26.31 13.22
CA PHE A 468 -10.10 -27.00 12.97
C PHE A 468 -10.79 -27.32 14.28
N GLU A 469 -12.05 -26.92 14.42
CA GLU A 469 -12.95 -27.40 15.45
C GLU A 469 -13.73 -28.62 14.95
N LYS A 470 -13.82 -29.65 15.79
CA LYS A 470 -14.61 -30.84 15.53
C LYS A 470 -15.82 -30.88 16.47
N ASP A 471 -16.94 -31.42 15.97
CA ASP A 471 -18.11 -31.71 16.77
C ASP A 471 -17.88 -32.98 17.63
N GLU A 472 -18.89 -33.35 18.46
CA GLU A 472 -18.85 -34.52 19.35
C GLU A 472 -18.70 -35.86 18.58
N GLN A 473 -19.02 -35.88 17.27
CA GLN A 473 -18.84 -37.04 16.41
C GLN A 473 -17.48 -37.04 15.68
N GLY A 474 -16.60 -36.05 15.98
CA GLY A 474 -15.27 -35.90 15.36
C GLY A 474 -15.29 -35.32 13.96
N LYS A 475 -16.44 -34.80 13.49
CA LYS A 475 -16.59 -34.14 12.17
C LYS A 475 -16.22 -32.67 12.29
N VAL A 476 -15.49 -32.18 11.28
CA VAL A 476 -15.10 -30.75 11.21
C VAL A 476 -16.35 -29.87 11.09
N LYS A 477 -16.48 -28.96 12.04
CA LYS A 477 -17.59 -28.03 12.17
C LYS A 477 -17.19 -26.63 11.64
N ASP A 478 -16.08 -26.10 12.18
CA ASP A 478 -15.63 -24.74 11.93
C ASP A 478 -14.11 -24.66 11.86
N ILE A 479 -13.61 -23.53 11.38
CA ILE A 479 -12.18 -23.16 11.43
C ILE A 479 -12.05 -21.86 12.20
N TYR A 480 -11.15 -21.83 13.16
CA TYR A 480 -10.76 -20.62 13.88
C TYR A 480 -9.44 -20.07 13.33
N PHE A 481 -9.43 -18.79 13.11
CA PHE A 481 -8.25 -18.03 12.69
C PHE A 481 -7.76 -17.17 13.84
N LYS A 482 -6.45 -17.12 14.02
CA LYS A 482 -5.82 -16.09 14.84
C LYS A 482 -5.07 -15.12 13.92
N GLN A 483 -5.53 -13.88 13.92
CA GLN A 483 -4.85 -12.78 13.25
C GLN A 483 -4.60 -11.68 14.28
N GLY A 484 -3.37 -11.63 14.82
CA GLY A 484 -3.06 -10.78 15.96
C GLY A 484 -3.87 -11.17 17.22
N THR A 485 -4.64 -10.22 17.77
CA THR A 485 -5.53 -10.43 18.92
C THR A 485 -6.96 -10.84 18.52
N GLN A 486 -7.28 -10.80 17.24
CA GLN A 486 -8.62 -11.17 16.75
C GLN A 486 -8.71 -12.67 16.51
N GLU A 487 -9.81 -13.26 16.94
CA GLU A 487 -10.20 -14.62 16.62
C GLU A 487 -11.43 -14.57 15.71
N LEU A 488 -11.27 -15.06 14.49
CA LEU A 488 -12.30 -15.12 13.47
C LEU A 488 -12.76 -16.57 13.32
N ARG A 489 -14.03 -16.77 12.97
CA ARG A 489 -14.62 -18.10 12.82
C ARG A 489 -15.22 -18.29 11.44
N ALA A 490 -14.68 -19.23 10.67
CA ALA A 490 -15.26 -19.65 9.40
C ALA A 490 -16.12 -20.91 9.58
N ARG A 491 -17.33 -20.87 9.05
CA ARG A 491 -18.27 -21.99 9.09
C ARG A 491 -18.09 -22.91 7.89
N ARG A 492 -18.09 -24.20 8.12
CA ARG A 492 -18.09 -25.18 7.03
C ARG A 492 -19.41 -25.12 6.26
N MET A 493 -19.33 -24.99 4.95
CA MET A 493 -20.49 -25.04 4.07
C MET A 493 -20.90 -26.49 3.86
N LYS A 494 -22.22 -26.77 3.87
CA LYS A 494 -22.73 -28.08 3.49
C LYS A 494 -22.50 -28.25 1.99
N ASN A 495 -21.98 -29.40 1.58
CA ASN A 495 -21.96 -29.75 0.15
C ASN A 495 -23.40 -29.76 -0.34
N GLN A 496 -23.70 -28.89 -1.31
CA GLN A 496 -24.96 -28.93 -2.07
C GLN A 496 -24.93 -30.10 -3.05
#